data_0844eaea2915712e7477f7169bd4d5fd
#
_entry.id   0844eaea2915712e7477f7169bd4d5fd
#
_cell.length_a   1.000
_cell.length_b   1.000
_cell.length_c   1.000
_cell.angle_alpha   90.00
_cell.angle_beta   90.00
_cell.angle_gamma   90.00
#
_symmetry.space_group_name_H-M   'P 1'
#
loop_
_entity.id
_entity.type
_entity.pdbx_description
1 polymer ?
#
loop_
_entity_poly.entity_id
_entity_poly.type
_entity_poly.pdbx_seq_one_letter_code
_entity_poly.pdbx_strand_id
1 'polypeptide(L)'
;MIRQDTEDGTVLANHWWWRPGWGPGTRYLTWHLTFGHAPQMNALARTYQQALEPFTTLDLVQPRWLHLTLAGVGHADQVDPHQLDRTIERVRKTVTPGVMLAFDSVVVGGEAVALVAQPSLELDQLHNDLVTAITDVLQDAAPCANPHPRFAPHVSLAYANATQPAAPVRAALGAITSTCAIASPTLSLIELRRDIQAYEWRTVLDL
;
A
#
# COMPACT_ATOMS: atom_id res chain seq x y z
N MET A 1 5.80 2.02 1.16
CA MET A 1 6.73 2.92 0.45
C MET A 1 7.87 2.07 -0.08
N ILE A 2 7.83 1.72 -1.36
CA ILE A 2 8.92 0.98 -1.99
C ILE A 2 10.05 1.99 -2.17
N ARG A 3 11.22 1.76 -1.54
CA ARG A 3 12.42 2.53 -1.86
C ARG A 3 12.77 2.26 -3.31
N GLN A 4 12.71 3.30 -4.16
CA GLN A 4 13.27 3.25 -5.50
C GLN A 4 14.82 3.30 -5.52
N ASP A 5 15.44 3.36 -4.35
CA ASP A 5 16.88 3.59 -4.16
C ASP A 5 17.64 2.30 -3.80
N THR A 6 17.51 1.26 -4.59
CA THR A 6 18.64 0.36 -4.77
C THR A 6 19.10 0.54 -6.21
N GLU A 7 20.17 1.28 -6.37
CA GLU A 7 20.99 1.35 -7.57
C GLU A 7 21.14 -0.05 -8.14
N ASP A 8 20.32 -0.43 -9.08
CA ASP A 8 20.47 -1.62 -9.90
C ASP A 8 19.32 -2.64 -9.93
N GLY A 9 18.32 -2.61 -9.06
CA GLY A 9 17.20 -3.57 -9.08
C GLY A 9 17.62 -5.05 -9.02
N THR A 10 18.87 -5.34 -8.64
CA THR A 10 19.45 -6.70 -8.65
C THR A 10 19.09 -7.49 -7.39
N VAL A 11 18.72 -6.81 -6.31
CA VAL A 11 18.51 -7.39 -4.99
C VAL A 11 17.14 -7.02 -4.44
N LEU A 12 16.47 -7.98 -3.81
CA LEU A 12 15.37 -7.76 -2.88
C LEU A 12 15.94 -7.71 -1.46
N ALA A 13 15.74 -6.62 -0.75
CA ALA A 13 16.16 -6.48 0.64
C ALA A 13 15.07 -6.97 1.60
N ASN A 14 15.46 -7.40 2.81
CA ASN A 14 14.49 -7.78 3.84
C ASN A 14 13.59 -6.59 4.17
N HIS A 15 12.27 -6.80 4.10
CA HIS A 15 11.25 -5.79 4.35
C HIS A 15 10.98 -5.56 5.84
N TRP A 16 11.23 -6.54 6.70
CA TRP A 16 10.72 -6.58 8.05
C TRP A 16 11.60 -5.90 9.11
N TRP A 17 12.56 -5.07 8.67
CA TRP A 17 13.27 -4.21 9.62
C TRP A 17 12.34 -3.13 10.20
N TRP A 18 12.56 -2.76 11.46
CA TRP A 18 11.78 -1.73 12.09
C TRP A 18 12.11 -0.35 11.52
N ARG A 19 11.12 0.29 10.97
CA ARG A 19 11.21 1.67 10.46
C ARG A 19 11.38 2.64 11.64
N PRO A 20 12.00 3.84 11.46
CA PRO A 20 12.03 4.86 12.51
C PRO A 20 10.61 5.16 13.04
N GLY A 21 10.46 5.15 14.37
CA GLY A 21 9.18 5.32 15.04
C GLY A 21 8.27 4.09 15.09
N TRP A 22 8.67 2.95 14.48
CA TRP A 22 7.93 1.71 14.54
C TRP A 22 8.57 0.70 15.49
N GLY A 23 7.75 -0.07 16.17
CA GLY A 23 8.14 -1.18 17.04
C GLY A 23 6.95 -2.09 17.31
N PRO A 24 7.14 -3.16 18.12
CA PRO A 24 6.04 -4.02 18.54
C PRO A 24 4.92 -3.20 19.19
N GLY A 25 3.68 -3.47 18.82
CA GLY A 25 2.52 -2.75 19.32
C GLY A 25 2.20 -1.43 18.62
N THR A 26 3.02 -0.95 17.69
CA THR A 26 2.72 0.26 16.91
C THR A 26 1.42 0.11 16.13
N ARG A 27 0.59 1.16 16.19
CA ARG A 27 -0.64 1.31 15.42
C ARG A 27 -0.55 2.58 14.61
N TYR A 28 -0.87 2.50 13.30
CA TYR A 28 -0.72 3.62 12.38
C TYR A 28 -2.00 3.85 11.58
N LEU A 29 -2.54 5.06 11.64
CA LEU A 29 -3.73 5.46 10.91
C LEU A 29 -3.33 5.86 9.48
N THR A 30 -4.00 5.27 8.49
CA THR A 30 -3.69 5.53 7.08
C THR A 30 -4.89 5.26 6.18
N TRP A 31 -4.99 6.00 5.08
CA TRP A 31 -5.98 5.79 4.04
C TRP A 31 -5.46 4.85 2.97
N HIS A 32 -6.20 3.81 2.71
CA HIS A 32 -5.91 2.80 1.69
C HIS A 32 -7.10 2.62 0.74
N LEU A 33 -6.81 2.18 -0.49
CA LEU A 33 -7.79 1.46 -1.29
C LEU A 33 -7.68 -0.03 -0.92
N THR A 34 -8.79 -0.62 -0.52
CA THR A 34 -8.91 -2.04 -0.15
C THR A 34 -9.74 -2.81 -1.16
N PHE A 35 -9.53 -4.11 -1.26
CA PHE A 35 -10.04 -4.95 -2.34
C PHE A 35 -10.95 -6.10 -1.87
N GLY A 36 -11.55 -5.98 -0.67
CA GLY A 36 -12.40 -7.04 -0.09
C GLY A 36 -13.57 -7.45 -0.98
N HIS A 37 -14.08 -6.52 -1.80
CA HIS A 37 -15.18 -6.75 -2.74
C HIS A 37 -14.73 -6.84 -4.22
N ALA A 38 -13.41 -7.01 -4.48
CA ALA A 38 -12.84 -7.08 -5.81
C ALA A 38 -12.26 -8.48 -6.12
N PRO A 39 -13.08 -9.48 -6.48
CA PRO A 39 -12.60 -10.82 -6.77
C PRO A 39 -11.58 -10.86 -7.91
N GLN A 40 -11.61 -9.88 -8.83
CA GLN A 40 -10.65 -9.73 -9.91
C GLN A 40 -9.23 -9.46 -9.38
N MET A 41 -9.09 -8.63 -8.33
CA MET A 41 -7.79 -8.40 -7.68
C MET A 41 -7.27 -9.67 -7.03
N ASN A 42 -8.14 -10.40 -6.33
CA ASN A 42 -7.77 -11.66 -5.69
C ASN A 42 -7.33 -12.71 -6.72
N ALA A 43 -8.02 -12.79 -7.87
CA ALA A 43 -7.66 -13.69 -8.97
C ALA A 43 -6.31 -13.31 -9.58
N LEU A 44 -6.09 -12.02 -9.87
CA LEU A 44 -4.83 -11.50 -10.40
C LEU A 44 -3.68 -11.77 -9.43
N ALA A 45 -3.84 -11.42 -8.15
CA ALA A 45 -2.84 -11.65 -7.11
C ALA A 45 -2.47 -13.12 -7.01
N ARG A 46 -3.45 -14.02 -6.99
CA ARG A 46 -3.23 -15.47 -6.95
C ARG A 46 -2.42 -15.97 -8.15
N THR A 47 -2.69 -15.47 -9.35
CA THR A 47 -1.95 -15.86 -10.56
C THR A 47 -0.45 -15.59 -10.41
N TYR A 48 -0.08 -14.41 -9.91
CA TYR A 48 1.32 -14.07 -9.67
C TYR A 48 1.88 -14.79 -8.45
N GLN A 49 1.12 -14.90 -7.36
CA GLN A 49 1.56 -15.55 -6.12
C GLN A 49 1.86 -17.04 -6.29
N GLN A 50 1.13 -17.75 -7.16
CA GLN A 50 1.43 -19.16 -7.49
C GLN A 50 2.86 -19.32 -8.02
N ALA A 51 3.35 -18.39 -8.82
CA ALA A 51 4.74 -18.43 -9.30
C ALA A 51 5.75 -18.06 -8.20
N LEU A 52 5.30 -17.40 -7.13
CA LEU A 52 6.14 -16.99 -5.99
C LEU A 52 6.17 -18.03 -4.86
N GLU A 53 5.25 -18.98 -4.80
CA GLU A 53 5.18 -20.01 -3.75
C GLU A 53 6.49 -20.79 -3.52
N PRO A 54 7.33 -21.09 -4.55
CA PRO A 54 8.61 -21.78 -4.33
C PRO A 54 9.65 -20.93 -3.56
N PHE A 55 9.46 -19.62 -3.45
CA PHE A 55 10.43 -18.72 -2.80
C PHE A 55 10.12 -18.58 -1.31
N THR A 56 10.73 -19.39 -0.46
CA THR A 56 10.55 -19.35 1.00
C THR A 56 11.06 -18.06 1.64
N THR A 57 11.77 -17.23 0.88
CA THR A 57 12.27 -15.91 1.26
C THR A 57 11.30 -14.79 0.93
N LEU A 58 10.07 -15.13 0.53
CA LEU A 58 8.98 -14.20 0.25
C LEU A 58 7.76 -14.55 1.11
N ASP A 59 7.26 -13.58 1.86
CA ASP A 59 6.00 -13.67 2.58
C ASP A 59 4.87 -13.17 1.68
N LEU A 60 4.00 -14.07 1.23
CA LEU A 60 2.89 -13.74 0.35
C LEU A 60 1.81 -12.96 1.10
N VAL A 61 1.34 -11.86 0.51
CA VAL A 61 0.25 -11.06 1.07
C VAL A 61 -1.07 -11.82 0.93
N GLN A 62 -1.74 -12.06 2.06
CA GLN A 62 -3.05 -12.72 2.05
C GLN A 62 -4.09 -11.85 1.31
N PRO A 63 -5.07 -12.45 0.61
CA PRO A 63 -6.08 -11.73 -0.16
C PRO A 63 -6.78 -10.61 0.61
N ARG A 64 -7.10 -10.85 1.89
CA ARG A 64 -7.75 -9.86 2.77
C ARG A 64 -6.88 -8.66 3.12
N TRP A 65 -5.56 -8.75 2.90
CA TRP A 65 -4.59 -7.72 3.20
C TRP A 65 -3.98 -7.07 1.93
N LEU A 66 -4.55 -7.36 0.76
CA LEU A 66 -4.21 -6.64 -0.46
C LEU A 66 -4.72 -5.20 -0.36
N HIS A 67 -3.84 -4.24 -0.59
CA HIS A 67 -4.17 -2.82 -0.48
C HIS A 67 -3.26 -1.94 -1.34
N LEU A 68 -3.74 -0.74 -1.63
CA LEU A 68 -2.96 0.35 -2.21
C LEU A 68 -2.94 1.50 -1.21
N THR A 69 -1.76 1.88 -0.75
CA THR A 69 -1.60 2.98 0.21
C THR A 69 -1.77 4.32 -0.48
N LEU A 70 -2.61 5.19 0.08
CA LEU A 70 -2.84 6.54 -0.40
C LEU A 70 -2.13 7.58 0.48
N ALA A 71 -2.55 7.74 1.75
CA ALA A 71 -2.02 8.81 2.60
C ALA A 71 -2.00 8.38 4.08
N GLY A 72 -0.87 8.62 4.75
CA GLY A 72 -0.74 8.42 6.20
C GLY A 72 -1.36 9.55 7.00
N VAL A 73 -1.99 9.22 8.13
CA VAL A 73 -2.54 10.18 9.09
C VAL A 73 -1.60 10.35 10.29
N GLY A 74 -1.03 9.24 10.79
CA GLY A 74 -0.09 9.28 11.90
C GLY A 74 -0.16 8.06 12.82
N HIS A 75 0.72 8.03 13.83
CA HIS A 75 0.65 7.02 14.88
C HIS A 75 -0.62 7.23 15.71
N ALA A 76 -1.36 6.13 15.96
CA ALA A 76 -2.68 6.20 16.59
C ALA A 76 -2.65 6.76 18.03
N ASP A 77 -1.52 6.62 18.72
CA ASP A 77 -1.27 7.16 20.06
C ASP A 77 -0.82 8.63 20.05
N GLN A 78 -0.54 9.20 18.88
CA GLN A 78 -0.07 10.59 18.70
C GLN A 78 -1.14 11.47 18.03
N VAL A 79 -2.10 10.88 17.35
CA VAL A 79 -3.20 11.63 16.71
C VAL A 79 -4.29 11.92 17.74
N ASP A 80 -4.55 13.20 17.99
CA ASP A 80 -5.66 13.60 18.86
C ASP A 80 -7.01 13.13 18.30
N PRO A 81 -7.90 12.50 19.10
CA PRO A 81 -9.18 11.97 18.63
C PRO A 81 -10.07 13.02 17.95
N HIS A 82 -10.10 14.26 18.46
CA HIS A 82 -10.89 15.34 17.84
C HIS A 82 -10.30 15.78 16.50
N GLN A 83 -8.97 15.75 16.36
CA GLN A 83 -8.33 16.00 15.07
C GLN A 83 -8.63 14.85 14.08
N LEU A 84 -8.65 13.61 14.54
CA LEU A 84 -9.04 12.46 13.71
C LEU A 84 -10.48 12.61 13.20
N ASP A 85 -11.43 12.94 14.10
CA ASP A 85 -12.83 13.16 13.73
C ASP A 85 -12.97 14.27 12.70
N ARG A 86 -12.27 15.40 12.90
CA ARG A 86 -12.26 16.52 11.95
C ARG A 86 -11.66 16.12 10.60
N THR A 87 -10.60 15.30 10.61
CA THR A 87 -9.98 14.79 9.38
C THR A 87 -10.96 13.91 8.62
N ILE A 88 -11.65 13.00 9.31
CA ILE A 88 -12.69 12.14 8.72
C ILE A 88 -13.82 12.99 8.11
N GLU A 89 -14.32 13.99 8.84
CA GLU A 89 -15.35 14.90 8.32
C GLU A 89 -14.87 15.68 7.10
N ARG A 90 -13.62 16.15 7.12
CA ARG A 90 -13.04 16.87 6.00
C ARG A 90 -12.95 15.97 4.77
N VAL A 91 -12.44 14.75 4.91
CA VAL A 91 -12.37 13.76 3.84
C VAL A 91 -13.77 13.49 3.27
N ARG A 92 -14.77 13.21 4.11
CA ARG A 92 -16.16 12.99 3.65
C ARG A 92 -16.74 14.14 2.84
N LYS A 93 -16.33 15.36 3.10
CA LYS A 93 -16.84 16.58 2.43
C LYS A 93 -16.11 16.89 1.12
N THR A 94 -14.83 16.54 1.00
CA THR A 94 -13.97 17.02 -0.09
C THR A 94 -13.44 15.93 -0.99
N VAL A 95 -13.42 14.69 -0.54
CA VAL A 95 -12.89 13.56 -1.31
C VAL A 95 -14.05 12.80 -1.95
N THR A 96 -13.95 12.58 -3.25
CA THR A 96 -14.87 11.72 -3.98
C THR A 96 -14.23 10.33 -4.11
N PRO A 97 -14.72 9.32 -3.38
CA PRO A 97 -14.29 7.93 -3.60
C PRO A 97 -14.82 7.45 -4.95
N GLY A 98 -14.16 6.50 -5.53
CA GLY A 98 -14.59 5.93 -6.81
C GLY A 98 -13.58 6.21 -7.91
N VAL A 99 -12.53 5.41 -7.91
CA VAL A 99 -11.46 5.44 -8.92
C VAL A 99 -11.46 4.10 -9.64
N MET A 100 -11.21 4.13 -10.95
CA MET A 100 -10.90 2.93 -11.70
C MET A 100 -9.40 2.69 -11.65
N LEU A 101 -9.01 1.48 -11.25
CA LEU A 101 -7.61 1.05 -11.25
C LEU A 101 -7.40 0.03 -12.37
N ALA A 102 -6.27 0.13 -13.05
CA ALA A 102 -5.81 -0.88 -14.00
C ALA A 102 -4.40 -1.35 -13.60
N PHE A 103 -4.18 -2.65 -13.70
CA PHE A 103 -2.91 -3.29 -13.39
C PHE A 103 -2.51 -4.18 -14.57
N ASP A 104 -1.34 -3.95 -15.14
CA ASP A 104 -0.79 -4.71 -16.28
C ASP A 104 0.70 -5.00 -16.12
N SER A 105 1.31 -4.55 -15.04
CA SER A 105 2.72 -4.73 -14.80
C SER A 105 3.03 -5.09 -13.35
N VAL A 106 4.07 -5.90 -13.17
CA VAL A 106 4.61 -6.31 -11.88
C VAL A 106 6.05 -5.83 -11.77
N VAL A 107 6.40 -5.30 -10.61
CA VAL A 107 7.75 -4.86 -10.28
C VAL A 107 8.32 -5.78 -9.20
N VAL A 108 9.57 -6.19 -9.40
CA VAL A 108 10.38 -6.94 -8.44
C VAL A 108 11.56 -6.05 -8.07
N GLY A 109 11.54 -5.47 -6.89
CA GLY A 109 12.60 -4.56 -6.47
C GLY A 109 12.38 -3.97 -5.09
N GLY A 110 13.41 -3.30 -4.59
CA GLY A 110 13.39 -2.79 -3.23
C GLY A 110 13.22 -3.92 -2.21
N GLU A 111 12.05 -4.03 -1.63
CA GLU A 111 11.74 -4.97 -0.55
C GLU A 111 10.51 -5.84 -0.86
N ALA A 112 9.96 -5.74 -2.09
CA ALA A 112 8.68 -6.37 -2.41
C ALA A 112 8.54 -6.79 -3.88
N VAL A 113 7.56 -7.63 -4.13
CA VAL A 113 6.96 -7.87 -5.44
C VAL A 113 5.60 -7.18 -5.44
N ALA A 114 5.36 -6.29 -6.40
CA ALA A 114 4.14 -5.50 -6.42
C ALA A 114 3.56 -5.30 -7.82
N LEU A 115 2.24 -5.29 -7.91
CA LEU A 115 1.51 -4.79 -9.07
C LEU A 115 1.56 -3.26 -9.07
N VAL A 116 1.89 -2.66 -10.19
CA VAL A 116 1.88 -1.20 -10.36
C VAL A 116 0.56 -0.78 -10.96
N ALA A 117 -0.11 0.18 -10.32
CA ALA A 117 -1.31 0.77 -10.91
C ALA A 117 -0.92 1.66 -12.09
N GLN A 118 -1.68 1.57 -13.17
CA GLN A 118 -1.52 2.45 -14.33
C GLN A 118 -1.74 3.91 -13.91
N PRO A 119 -0.99 4.85 -14.49
CA PRO A 119 -1.20 6.27 -14.24
C PRO A 119 -2.66 6.66 -14.50
N SER A 120 -3.26 7.37 -13.55
CA SER A 120 -4.65 7.83 -13.64
C SER A 120 -4.77 9.19 -12.97
N LEU A 121 -5.37 10.14 -13.67
CA LEU A 121 -5.62 11.49 -13.12
C LEU A 121 -6.56 11.41 -11.92
N GLU A 122 -7.55 10.51 -11.94
CA GLU A 122 -8.51 10.32 -10.86
C GLU A 122 -7.81 9.77 -9.59
N LEU A 123 -6.84 8.86 -9.77
CA LEU A 123 -6.07 8.32 -8.65
C LEU A 123 -5.12 9.36 -8.06
N ASP A 124 -4.45 10.14 -8.91
CA ASP A 124 -3.61 11.25 -8.47
C ASP A 124 -4.43 12.33 -7.75
N GLN A 125 -5.64 12.64 -8.26
CA GLN A 125 -6.56 13.58 -7.63
C GLN A 125 -7.03 13.07 -6.28
N LEU A 126 -7.45 11.80 -6.18
CA LEU A 126 -7.84 11.16 -4.92
C LEU A 126 -6.73 11.24 -3.87
N HIS A 127 -5.49 10.92 -4.28
CA HIS A 127 -4.33 11.05 -3.39
C HIS A 127 -4.13 12.50 -2.91
N ASN A 128 -4.14 13.47 -3.83
CA ASN A 128 -3.93 14.88 -3.52
C ASN A 128 -5.03 15.46 -2.62
N ASP A 129 -6.30 15.08 -2.87
CA ASP A 129 -7.44 15.52 -2.05
C ASP A 129 -7.32 14.97 -0.61
N LEU A 130 -6.91 13.70 -0.46
CA LEU A 130 -6.64 13.11 0.85
C LEU A 130 -5.50 13.83 1.58
N VAL A 131 -4.37 14.05 0.90
CA VAL A 131 -3.24 14.79 1.47
C VAL A 131 -3.68 16.17 1.91
N THR A 132 -4.42 16.88 1.08
CA THR A 132 -4.96 18.21 1.41
C THR A 132 -5.89 18.16 2.62
N ALA A 133 -6.84 17.23 2.63
CA ALA A 133 -7.79 17.09 3.74
C ALA A 133 -7.10 16.79 5.08
N ILE A 134 -6.05 15.98 5.07
CA ILE A 134 -5.26 15.64 6.24
C ILE A 134 -4.42 16.84 6.70
N THR A 135 -3.73 17.51 5.77
CA THR A 135 -2.87 18.66 6.10
C THR A 135 -3.65 19.88 6.55
N ASP A 136 -4.84 20.11 6.03
CA ASP A 136 -5.74 21.18 6.47
C ASP A 136 -6.09 21.08 7.99
N VAL A 137 -6.11 19.87 8.53
CA VAL A 137 -6.47 19.62 9.93
C VAL A 137 -5.25 19.44 10.82
N LEU A 138 -4.28 18.63 10.39
CA LEU A 138 -3.12 18.25 11.20
C LEU A 138 -1.93 19.19 11.02
N GLN A 139 -1.92 20.01 9.96
CA GLN A 139 -0.85 20.97 9.65
C GLN A 139 0.54 20.28 9.66
N ASP A 140 1.50 20.85 10.38
CA ASP A 140 2.87 20.32 10.45
C ASP A 140 2.98 18.94 11.10
N ALA A 141 1.94 18.50 11.84
CA ALA A 141 1.88 17.16 12.42
C ALA A 141 1.47 16.08 11.39
N ALA A 142 1.00 16.49 10.21
CA ALA A 142 0.62 15.53 9.17
C ALA A 142 1.87 14.84 8.59
N PRO A 143 2.00 13.49 8.65
CA PRO A 143 3.15 12.79 8.08
C PRO A 143 3.29 13.01 6.57
N CYS A 144 2.17 13.28 5.89
CA CYS A 144 2.11 13.56 4.46
C CYS A 144 2.42 15.03 4.08
N ALA A 145 2.61 15.93 5.06
CA ALA A 145 2.99 17.33 4.82
C ALA A 145 4.46 17.50 4.41
N ASN A 146 5.32 16.55 4.78
CA ASN A 146 6.72 16.57 4.36
C ASN A 146 6.84 16.20 2.88
N PRO A 147 7.79 16.80 2.12
CA PRO A 147 8.00 16.44 0.73
C PRO A 147 8.32 14.95 0.63
N HIS A 148 7.32 14.18 0.23
CA HIS A 148 7.47 12.74 0.03
C HIS A 148 8.07 12.46 -1.35
N PRO A 149 8.76 11.31 -1.51
CA PRO A 149 9.03 10.80 -2.83
C PRO A 149 7.71 10.72 -3.61
N ARG A 150 7.82 10.88 -4.92
CA ARG A 150 6.69 10.82 -5.86
C ARG A 150 5.71 9.69 -5.49
N PHE A 151 4.42 9.99 -5.48
CA PHE A 151 3.36 8.99 -5.31
C PHE A 151 3.54 7.87 -6.35
N ALA A 152 3.69 6.64 -5.89
CA ALA A 152 3.93 5.47 -6.72
C ALA A 152 2.89 4.38 -6.33
N PRO A 153 1.67 4.45 -6.88
CA PRO A 153 0.58 3.57 -6.49
C PRO A 153 0.85 2.12 -6.88
N HIS A 154 0.77 1.22 -5.90
CA HIS A 154 1.03 -0.20 -6.11
C HIS A 154 0.26 -1.07 -5.10
N VAL A 155 0.12 -2.35 -5.44
CA VAL A 155 -0.40 -3.40 -4.54
C VAL A 155 0.68 -4.45 -4.35
N SER A 156 1.20 -4.59 -3.14
CA SER A 156 2.20 -5.61 -2.82
C SER A 156 1.58 -7.01 -2.86
N LEU A 157 2.24 -7.92 -3.56
CA LEU A 157 1.88 -9.34 -3.66
C LEU A 157 2.69 -10.19 -2.68
N ALA A 158 3.93 -9.79 -2.42
CA ALA A 158 4.83 -10.44 -1.48
C ALA A 158 5.87 -9.45 -0.95
N TYR A 159 6.30 -9.67 0.28
CA TYR A 159 7.41 -8.96 0.91
C TYR A 159 8.61 -9.89 1.09
N ALA A 160 9.81 -9.40 0.82
CA ALA A 160 11.01 -10.18 1.08
C ALA A 160 11.28 -10.28 2.60
N ASN A 161 11.45 -11.50 3.10
CA ASN A 161 11.79 -11.74 4.51
C ASN A 161 13.30 -12.01 4.72
N ALA A 162 14.06 -12.05 3.61
CA ALA A 162 15.51 -12.10 3.59
C ALA A 162 16.05 -11.34 2.37
N THR A 163 17.29 -10.87 2.47
CA THR A 163 17.98 -10.29 1.32
C THR A 163 18.35 -11.38 0.33
N GLN A 164 17.97 -11.20 -0.95
CA GLN A 164 18.14 -12.20 -1.99
C GLN A 164 18.30 -11.57 -3.39
N PRO A 165 18.88 -12.29 -4.37
CA PRO A 165 18.88 -11.83 -5.76
C PRO A 165 17.45 -11.71 -6.32
N ALA A 166 17.16 -10.62 -7.03
CA ALA A 166 15.86 -10.41 -7.65
C ALA A 166 15.66 -11.19 -8.96
N ALA A 167 16.77 -11.57 -9.64
CA ALA A 167 16.70 -12.21 -10.95
C ALA A 167 15.91 -13.52 -11.00
N PRO A 168 16.03 -14.46 -10.04
CA PRO A 168 15.20 -15.68 -10.04
C PRO A 168 13.71 -15.39 -9.89
N VAL A 169 13.35 -14.42 -9.03
CA VAL A 169 11.96 -14.00 -8.82
C VAL A 169 11.39 -13.37 -10.11
N ARG A 170 12.17 -12.49 -10.77
CA ARG A 170 11.78 -11.91 -12.06
C ARG A 170 11.59 -12.96 -13.13
N ALA A 171 12.48 -13.96 -13.21
CA ALA A 171 12.38 -15.04 -14.17
C ALA A 171 11.10 -15.87 -13.99
N ALA A 172 10.71 -16.15 -12.74
CA ALA A 172 9.47 -16.85 -12.42
C ALA A 172 8.21 -16.09 -12.85
N LEU A 173 8.25 -14.75 -12.81
CA LEU A 173 7.12 -13.88 -13.16
C LEU A 173 7.09 -13.49 -14.63
N GLY A 174 8.20 -13.60 -15.35
CA GLY A 174 8.39 -13.02 -16.70
C GLY A 174 7.47 -13.57 -17.79
N ALA A 175 6.85 -14.76 -17.57
CA ALA A 175 5.90 -15.34 -18.51
C ALA A 175 4.43 -14.93 -18.22
N ILE A 176 4.17 -14.23 -17.12
CA ILE A 176 2.80 -13.87 -16.70
C ILE A 176 2.44 -12.50 -17.29
N THR A 177 1.40 -12.49 -18.12
CA THR A 177 0.86 -11.29 -18.78
C THR A 177 -0.56 -10.96 -18.32
N SER A 178 -0.94 -11.43 -17.14
CA SER A 178 -2.30 -11.22 -16.60
C SER A 178 -2.50 -9.76 -16.20
N THR A 179 -3.67 -9.23 -16.55
CA THR A 179 -4.07 -7.86 -16.27
C THR A 179 -5.44 -7.83 -15.61
N CYS A 180 -5.77 -6.79 -14.90
CA CYS A 180 -7.15 -6.55 -14.48
C CYS A 180 -7.46 -5.05 -14.37
N ALA A 181 -8.77 -4.75 -14.47
CA ALA A 181 -9.32 -3.46 -14.11
C ALA A 181 -10.30 -3.62 -12.95
N ILE A 182 -10.24 -2.70 -12.01
CA ILE A 182 -11.07 -2.70 -10.80
C ILE A 182 -11.81 -1.38 -10.74
N ALA A 183 -13.13 -1.46 -10.81
CA ALA A 183 -13.98 -0.31 -10.60
C ALA A 183 -14.28 -0.16 -9.11
N SER A 184 -14.10 1.05 -8.59
CA SER A 184 -14.50 1.46 -7.25
C SER A 184 -13.99 0.53 -6.14
N PRO A 185 -12.67 0.40 -5.95
CA PRO A 185 -12.15 -0.20 -4.73
C PRO A 185 -12.64 0.62 -3.52
N THR A 186 -12.74 0.00 -2.36
CA THR A 186 -13.20 0.70 -1.15
C THR A 186 -12.12 1.64 -0.63
N LEU A 187 -12.46 2.92 -0.43
CA LEU A 187 -11.59 3.86 0.28
C LEU A 187 -11.75 3.64 1.79
N SER A 188 -10.72 3.13 2.44
CA SER A 188 -10.75 2.74 3.85
C SER A 188 -9.75 3.54 4.67
N LEU A 189 -10.19 4.13 5.79
CA LEU A 189 -9.30 4.51 6.89
C LEU A 189 -9.06 3.28 7.74
N ILE A 190 -7.81 2.90 7.90
CA ILE A 190 -7.42 1.71 8.65
C ILE A 190 -6.46 2.06 9.78
N GLU A 191 -6.48 1.24 10.83
CA GLU A 191 -5.46 1.20 11.87
C GLU A 191 -4.55 0.00 11.60
N LEU A 192 -3.40 0.30 11.01
CA LEU A 192 -2.42 -0.65 10.53
C LEU A 192 -1.48 -1.13 11.64
N ARG A 193 -1.12 -2.42 11.62
CA ARG A 193 -0.07 -3.04 12.44
C ARG A 193 0.82 -3.95 11.59
N ARG A 194 2.03 -4.25 12.08
CA ARG A 194 2.97 -5.18 11.44
C ARG A 194 3.75 -6.05 12.43
N ASP A 195 3.08 -6.46 13.49
CA ASP A 195 3.73 -7.16 14.63
C ASP A 195 4.26 -8.56 14.27
N ILE A 196 3.68 -9.21 13.24
CA ILE A 196 3.94 -10.61 12.87
C ILE A 196 4.50 -10.77 11.44
N GLN A 197 5.33 -9.83 10.99
CA GLN A 197 5.84 -9.84 9.61
C GLN A 197 4.72 -9.93 8.56
N ALA A 198 3.62 -9.25 8.84
CA ALA A 198 2.49 -9.05 7.95
C ALA A 198 1.89 -7.68 8.21
N TYR A 199 1.40 -7.02 7.17
CA TYR A 199 0.53 -5.87 7.34
C TYR A 199 -0.88 -6.37 7.58
N GLU A 200 -1.39 -6.10 8.78
CA GLU A 200 -2.76 -6.37 9.19
C GLU A 200 -3.39 -5.08 9.69
N TRP A 201 -4.70 -4.98 9.66
CA TRP A 201 -5.38 -3.79 10.14
C TRP A 201 -6.77 -4.07 10.71
N ARG A 202 -7.26 -3.09 11.43
CA ARG A 202 -8.66 -2.92 11.75
C ARG A 202 -9.19 -1.76 10.89
N THR A 203 -10.31 -1.96 10.21
CA THR A 203 -10.99 -0.88 9.50
C THR A 203 -11.61 0.06 10.53
N VAL A 204 -11.32 1.34 10.42
CA VAL A 204 -11.92 2.42 11.23
C VAL A 204 -13.15 2.94 10.51
N LEU A 205 -13.05 3.11 9.18
CA LEU A 205 -14.12 3.67 8.34
C LEU A 205 -13.94 3.22 6.89
N ASP A 206 -15.04 2.94 6.21
CA ASP A 206 -15.15 2.75 4.77
C ASP A 206 -15.99 3.88 4.13
N LEU A 207 -15.58 4.34 2.93
CA LEU A 207 -16.27 5.36 2.13
C LEU A 207 -16.51 4.86 0.70
#